data_3ffd922f18dd9e5ec1426ce071e697ec
#
_entry.id   3ffd922f18dd9e5ec1426ce071e697ec
#
_cell.length_a   1.000
_cell.length_b   1.000
_cell.length_c   1.000
_cell.angle_alpha   90.00
_cell.angle_beta   90.00
_cell.angle_gamma   90.00
#
_symmetry.space_group_name_H-M   'P 1'
#
loop_
_entity.id
_entity.type
_entity.pdbx_description
1 polymer ?
#
loop_
_entity_poly.entity_id
_entity_poly.type
_entity_poly.pdbx_seq_one_letter_code
_entity_poly.pdbx_strand_id
1 'polypeptide(L)'
;AYERLIGLVGSEMCIRDRGSDDLLELNDLERGVTREDSEDAKWGYLAGAARRQQILTGIVSSGIIQTENGLPVCPVDFEGLRILIPIREMVLTEWPEEDPIPRSVRIQIGRMLGATIDFIPAAVDIRNRAAVGSRKAAMLQRQKRYYATGRVKPGILMACRVLGVGNNTMTVEACGVDTEIYARNVSWEWFSDIADLHSTGDLVVARVMDVSYNEERDVYSVNLSIKEASENPDRAALEKITPNSNYFGVVTGVKDRVFFVRLQVGVNAVSYTHLTLPTIA
;
A
#
# COMPACT_ATOMS: atom_id res chain seq x y z
N ALA A 1 -27.36 -4.59 -0.99
CA ALA A 1 -26.31 -5.31 -1.75
C ALA A 1 -25.46 -6.19 -0.82
N TYR A 2 -25.00 -5.67 0.32
CA TYR A 2 -24.15 -6.41 1.27
C TYR A 2 -24.84 -7.60 1.94
N GLU A 3 -26.13 -7.49 2.27
CA GLU A 3 -26.90 -8.60 2.87
C GLU A 3 -27.00 -9.81 1.93
N ARG A 4 -27.10 -9.58 0.62
CA ARG A 4 -27.09 -10.66 -0.37
C ARG A 4 -25.74 -11.37 -0.46
N LEU A 5 -24.63 -10.63 -0.29
CA LEU A 5 -23.28 -11.20 -0.28
C LEU A 5 -23.04 -12.10 0.94
N ILE A 6 -23.53 -11.71 2.11
CA ILE A 6 -23.39 -12.51 3.34
C ILE A 6 -24.19 -13.81 3.25
N GLY A 7 -25.43 -13.75 2.78
CA GLY A 7 -26.24 -14.96 2.61
C GLY A 7 -25.64 -15.97 1.61
N LEU A 8 -24.82 -15.50 0.68
CA LEU A 8 -24.15 -16.33 -0.33
C LEU A 8 -22.78 -16.88 0.13
N VAL A 9 -22.14 -16.19 1.08
CA VAL A 9 -20.81 -16.57 1.61
C VAL A 9 -20.94 -17.54 2.77
N GLY A 10 -22.06 -17.48 3.50
CA GLY A 10 -22.23 -18.23 4.75
C GLY A 10 -22.41 -19.75 4.58
N SER A 11 -22.73 -20.25 3.38
CA SER A 11 -23.02 -21.67 3.22
C SER A 11 -21.80 -22.56 2.94
N GLU A 12 -20.65 -22.01 2.48
CA GLU A 12 -19.56 -22.87 1.99
C GLU A 12 -18.13 -22.44 2.36
N MET A 13 -17.94 -21.35 3.10
CA MET A 13 -16.60 -20.95 3.53
C MET A 13 -16.11 -21.66 4.80
N CYS A 14 -16.82 -22.66 5.27
CA CYS A 14 -16.30 -23.58 6.28
C CYS A 14 -15.41 -24.63 5.63
N ILE A 15 -14.19 -24.28 5.21
CA ILE A 15 -13.13 -25.27 5.19
C ILE A 15 -12.85 -25.60 6.66
N ARG A 16 -13.51 -26.63 7.14
CA ARG A 16 -13.12 -27.30 8.39
C ARG A 16 -11.72 -27.86 8.16
N ASP A 17 -10.74 -27.12 8.63
CA ASP A 17 -9.42 -27.67 8.85
C ASP A 17 -9.54 -28.67 9.99
N ARG A 18 -9.75 -29.95 9.66
CA ARG A 18 -9.89 -31.07 10.60
C ARG A 18 -8.53 -31.49 11.15
N GLY A 19 -7.67 -30.56 11.51
CA GLY A 19 -6.29 -30.89 11.84
C GLY A 19 -5.78 -30.46 13.22
N SER A 20 -6.49 -29.60 13.97
CA SER A 20 -5.93 -29.11 15.24
C SER A 20 -6.97 -28.72 16.30
N ASP A 21 -8.23 -29.17 16.19
CA ASP A 21 -9.29 -28.72 17.09
C ASP A 21 -9.18 -29.24 18.54
N ASP A 22 -8.24 -30.14 18.83
CA ASP A 22 -8.07 -30.73 20.17
C ASP A 22 -6.84 -30.22 20.94
N LEU A 23 -6.11 -29.20 20.42
CA LEU A 23 -4.97 -28.64 21.13
C LEU A 23 -5.41 -27.36 21.88
N LEU A 24 -5.76 -27.52 23.13
CA LEU A 24 -5.94 -26.40 24.06
C LEU A 24 -4.56 -25.81 24.37
N GLU A 25 -4.33 -24.57 24.02
CA GLU A 25 -3.12 -23.86 24.43
C GLU A 25 -3.15 -23.63 25.95
N LEU A 26 -2.01 -23.89 26.62
CA LEU A 26 -1.86 -23.74 28.08
C LEU A 26 -2.31 -22.36 28.58
N ASN A 27 -2.11 -21.32 27.79
CA ASN A 27 -2.54 -19.96 28.11
C ASN A 27 -4.07 -19.78 28.14
N ASP A 28 -4.80 -20.51 27.30
CA ASP A 28 -6.25 -20.47 27.27
C ASP A 28 -6.86 -21.26 28.46
N LEU A 29 -6.20 -22.34 28.84
CA LEU A 29 -6.56 -23.12 30.04
C LEU A 29 -6.38 -22.30 31.33
N GLU A 30 -5.30 -21.55 31.45
CA GLU A 30 -5.04 -20.68 32.62
C GLU A 30 -6.04 -19.52 32.72
N ARG A 31 -6.56 -19.02 31.60
CA ARG A 31 -7.54 -17.92 31.54
C ARG A 31 -8.99 -18.38 31.57
N GLY A 32 -9.24 -19.68 31.44
CA GLY A 32 -10.58 -20.21 31.28
C GLY A 32 -11.30 -19.78 30.01
N VAL A 33 -10.54 -19.30 29.00
CA VAL A 33 -11.06 -18.87 27.68
C VAL A 33 -10.69 -19.92 26.66
N THR A 34 -11.68 -20.47 25.97
CA THR A 34 -11.45 -21.41 24.87
C THR A 34 -11.11 -20.66 23.58
N ARG A 35 -10.55 -21.38 22.60
CA ARG A 35 -10.29 -20.82 21.26
C ARG A 35 -11.58 -20.31 20.58
N GLU A 36 -12.69 -21.03 20.76
CA GLU A 36 -14.01 -20.61 20.26
C GLU A 36 -14.48 -19.31 20.91
N ASP A 37 -14.32 -19.16 22.23
CA ASP A 37 -14.68 -17.92 22.93
C ASP A 37 -13.84 -16.73 22.40
N SER A 38 -12.57 -16.97 22.09
CA SER A 38 -11.68 -15.97 21.50
C SER A 38 -12.11 -15.59 20.08
N GLU A 39 -12.52 -16.56 19.26
CA GLU A 39 -13.02 -16.27 17.89
C GLU A 39 -14.38 -15.56 17.94
N ASP A 40 -15.30 -15.98 18.80
CA ASP A 40 -16.60 -15.32 18.95
C ASP A 40 -16.45 -13.87 19.46
N ALA A 41 -15.47 -13.61 20.32
CA ALA A 41 -15.13 -12.26 20.74
C ALA A 41 -14.64 -11.39 19.55
N LYS A 42 -13.82 -11.94 18.64
CA LYS A 42 -13.40 -11.25 17.43
C LYS A 42 -14.56 -10.93 16.48
N TRP A 43 -15.47 -11.89 16.28
CA TRP A 43 -16.69 -11.67 15.50
C TRP A 43 -17.60 -10.62 16.13
N GLY A 44 -17.75 -10.64 17.44
CA GLY A 44 -18.48 -9.61 18.19
C GLY A 44 -17.86 -8.23 18.06
N TYR A 45 -16.53 -8.13 18.12
CA TYR A 45 -15.78 -6.89 17.86
C TYR A 45 -16.02 -6.37 16.46
N LEU A 46 -15.91 -7.24 15.44
CA LEU A 46 -16.13 -6.90 14.04
C LEU A 46 -17.56 -6.38 13.80
N ALA A 47 -18.57 -7.03 14.38
CA ALA A 47 -19.96 -6.56 14.31
C ALA A 47 -20.17 -5.21 15.02
N GLY A 48 -19.49 -5.00 16.14
CA GLY A 48 -19.46 -3.71 16.82
C GLY A 48 -18.81 -2.60 15.99
N ALA A 49 -17.71 -2.92 15.31
CA ALA A 49 -17.02 -2.00 14.41
C ALA A 49 -17.88 -1.64 13.19
N ALA A 50 -18.63 -2.61 12.62
CA ALA A 50 -19.57 -2.37 11.52
C ALA A 50 -20.65 -1.35 11.92
N ARG A 51 -21.26 -1.52 13.09
CA ARG A 51 -22.29 -0.58 13.59
C ARG A 51 -21.74 0.83 13.84
N ARG A 52 -20.49 0.95 14.27
CA ARG A 52 -19.85 2.26 14.53
C ARG A 52 -19.19 2.84 13.29
N GLN A 53 -19.22 2.15 12.15
CA GLN A 53 -18.49 2.54 10.93
C GLN A 53 -16.99 2.80 11.22
N GLN A 54 -16.40 1.95 12.06
CA GLN A 54 -15.02 2.07 12.49
C GLN A 54 -14.08 1.53 11.42
N ILE A 55 -13.05 2.28 11.13
CA ILE A 55 -11.97 1.83 10.24
C ILE A 55 -11.14 0.78 10.96
N LEU A 56 -11.00 -0.37 10.34
CA LEU A 56 -10.11 -1.46 10.74
C LEU A 56 -9.01 -1.62 9.72
N THR A 57 -7.95 -2.30 10.11
CA THR A 57 -6.78 -2.53 9.25
C THR A 57 -6.57 -4.03 9.07
N GLY A 58 -6.43 -4.50 7.85
CA GLY A 58 -6.19 -5.90 7.53
C GLY A 58 -5.17 -6.07 6.41
N ILE A 59 -4.78 -7.31 6.16
CA ILE A 59 -3.78 -7.66 5.15
C ILE A 59 -4.48 -8.31 3.95
N VAL A 60 -4.17 -7.87 2.74
CA VAL A 60 -4.67 -8.49 1.52
C VAL A 60 -4.06 -9.88 1.38
N SER A 61 -4.86 -10.92 1.58
CA SER A 61 -4.38 -12.31 1.63
C SER A 61 -4.34 -12.99 0.27
N SER A 62 -5.13 -12.53 -0.68
CA SER A 62 -5.17 -13.07 -2.05
C SER A 62 -5.56 -11.98 -3.05
N GLY A 63 -5.29 -12.23 -4.34
CA GLY A 63 -5.81 -11.42 -5.43
C GLY A 63 -7.33 -11.57 -5.60
N ILE A 64 -7.83 -11.24 -6.80
CA ILE A 64 -9.25 -11.36 -7.12
C ILE A 64 -9.64 -12.83 -7.19
N ILE A 65 -10.60 -13.22 -6.38
CA ILE A 65 -11.25 -14.53 -6.43
C ILE A 65 -12.73 -14.37 -6.81
N GLN A 66 -13.34 -15.42 -7.30
CA GLN A 66 -14.79 -15.46 -7.54
C GLN A 66 -15.45 -16.25 -6.42
N THR A 67 -16.55 -15.73 -5.91
CA THR A 67 -17.47 -16.50 -5.04
C THR A 67 -18.25 -17.48 -5.91
N GLU A 68 -18.93 -18.45 -5.31
CA GLU A 68 -19.75 -19.43 -6.02
C GLU A 68 -20.80 -18.81 -6.94
N ASN A 69 -21.32 -17.65 -6.56
CA ASN A 69 -22.25 -16.88 -7.38
C ASN A 69 -21.57 -16.00 -8.43
N GLY A 70 -20.29 -16.22 -8.70
CA GLY A 70 -19.54 -15.50 -9.71
C GLY A 70 -19.17 -14.05 -9.35
N LEU A 71 -19.42 -13.61 -8.11
CA LEU A 71 -19.07 -12.25 -7.68
C LEU A 71 -17.56 -12.15 -7.43
N PRO A 72 -16.87 -11.20 -8.08
CA PRO A 72 -15.44 -11.00 -7.86
C PRO A 72 -15.21 -10.25 -6.55
N VAL A 73 -14.38 -10.82 -5.68
CA VAL A 73 -14.04 -10.29 -4.36
C VAL A 73 -12.53 -10.38 -4.10
N CYS A 74 -12.05 -9.56 -3.18
CA CYS A 74 -10.68 -9.58 -2.67
C CYS A 74 -10.73 -10.00 -1.20
N PRO A 75 -10.10 -11.11 -0.80
CA PRO A 75 -10.02 -11.52 0.60
C PRO A 75 -8.99 -10.70 1.36
N VAL A 76 -9.36 -10.29 2.56
CA VAL A 76 -8.52 -9.56 3.50
C VAL A 76 -8.51 -10.32 4.82
N ASP A 77 -7.34 -10.56 5.37
CA ASP A 77 -7.17 -11.13 6.69
C ASP A 77 -7.22 -10.03 7.76
N PHE A 78 -8.08 -10.22 8.74
CA PHE A 78 -8.18 -9.39 9.92
C PHE A 78 -8.07 -10.27 11.17
N GLU A 79 -6.91 -10.31 11.79
CA GLU A 79 -6.63 -11.11 13.00
C GLU A 79 -7.02 -12.60 12.87
N GLY A 80 -6.81 -13.18 11.69
CA GLY A 80 -7.19 -14.56 11.35
C GLY A 80 -8.63 -14.72 10.86
N LEU A 81 -9.42 -13.64 10.82
CA LEU A 81 -10.75 -13.63 10.22
C LEU A 81 -10.68 -13.21 8.75
N ARG A 82 -11.31 -13.98 7.89
CA ARG A 82 -11.37 -13.68 6.46
C ARG A 82 -12.53 -12.75 6.15
N ILE A 83 -12.20 -11.55 5.70
CA ILE A 83 -13.16 -10.52 5.28
C ILE A 83 -13.17 -10.47 3.76
N LEU A 84 -14.34 -10.47 3.13
CA LEU A 84 -14.47 -10.35 1.68
C LEU A 84 -14.79 -8.91 1.30
N ILE A 85 -13.97 -8.31 0.44
CA ILE A 85 -14.24 -6.99 -0.09
C ILE A 85 -14.60 -7.12 -1.57
N PRO A 86 -15.82 -6.72 -2.00
CA PRO A 86 -16.17 -6.65 -3.42
C PRO A 86 -15.18 -5.78 -4.19
N ILE A 87 -14.85 -6.15 -5.41
CA ILE A 87 -13.82 -5.42 -6.17
C ILE A 87 -14.19 -3.95 -6.38
N ARG A 88 -15.47 -3.63 -6.52
CA ARG A 88 -15.97 -2.25 -6.62
C ARG A 88 -15.81 -1.45 -5.33
N GLU A 89 -15.67 -2.14 -4.20
CA GLU A 89 -15.42 -1.56 -2.89
C GLU A 89 -13.92 -1.57 -2.51
N MET A 90 -13.07 -2.11 -3.39
CA MET A 90 -11.62 -2.18 -3.19
C MET A 90 -10.90 -0.92 -3.68
N VAL A 91 -11.46 -0.23 -4.69
CA VAL A 91 -10.86 0.93 -5.36
C VAL A 91 -11.87 2.07 -5.49
N LEU A 92 -11.36 3.30 -5.67
CA LEU A 92 -12.21 4.47 -5.93
C LEU A 92 -12.63 4.58 -7.40
N THR A 93 -11.92 3.91 -8.31
CA THR A 93 -12.25 3.92 -9.73
C THR A 93 -13.60 3.28 -9.96
N GLU A 94 -14.49 3.97 -10.67
CA GLU A 94 -15.81 3.50 -11.06
C GLU A 94 -15.80 3.04 -12.52
N TRP A 95 -16.59 2.02 -12.81
CA TRP A 95 -16.88 1.52 -14.18
C TRP A 95 -18.30 0.96 -14.23
N PRO A 96 -18.94 0.90 -15.43
CA PRO A 96 -20.29 0.37 -15.58
C PRO A 96 -20.43 -1.04 -15.00
N GLU A 97 -21.63 -1.37 -14.47
CA GLU A 97 -21.86 -2.68 -13.84
C GLU A 97 -21.75 -3.84 -14.83
N GLU A 98 -22.16 -3.60 -16.07
CA GLU A 98 -22.17 -4.58 -17.15
C GLU A 98 -20.78 -4.87 -17.72
N ASP A 99 -19.84 -3.95 -17.51
CA ASP A 99 -18.49 -4.07 -18.04
C ASP A 99 -17.60 -4.98 -17.18
N PRO A 100 -16.69 -5.72 -17.81
CA PRO A 100 -15.71 -6.53 -17.09
C PRO A 100 -14.76 -5.63 -16.27
N ILE A 101 -14.20 -6.19 -15.21
CA ILE A 101 -13.24 -5.48 -14.36
C ILE A 101 -12.10 -4.92 -15.22
N PRO A 102 -11.85 -3.61 -15.23
CA PRO A 102 -10.78 -2.98 -16.00
C PRO A 102 -9.41 -3.61 -15.71
N ARG A 103 -8.57 -3.72 -16.75
CA ARG A 103 -7.22 -4.27 -16.59
C ARG A 103 -6.38 -3.49 -15.58
N SER A 104 -6.52 -2.18 -15.53
CA SER A 104 -5.85 -1.31 -14.55
C SER A 104 -6.20 -1.69 -13.11
N VAL A 105 -7.47 -1.91 -12.83
CA VAL A 105 -7.97 -2.34 -11.50
C VAL A 105 -7.43 -3.71 -11.12
N ARG A 106 -7.41 -4.67 -12.08
CA ARG A 106 -6.84 -6.01 -11.83
C ARG A 106 -5.36 -5.93 -11.48
N ILE A 107 -4.59 -5.10 -12.19
CA ILE A 107 -3.16 -4.90 -11.93
C ILE A 107 -2.97 -4.23 -10.56
N GLN A 108 -3.76 -3.19 -10.25
CA GLN A 108 -3.69 -2.49 -8.97
C GLN A 108 -3.93 -3.44 -7.80
N ILE A 109 -5.01 -4.24 -7.84
CA ILE A 109 -5.31 -5.21 -6.78
C ILE A 109 -4.26 -6.32 -6.71
N GLY A 110 -3.77 -6.80 -7.84
CA GLY A 110 -2.71 -7.81 -7.87
C GLY A 110 -1.41 -7.35 -7.20
N ARG A 111 -1.08 -6.06 -7.30
CA ARG A 111 0.09 -5.46 -6.62
C ARG A 111 -0.11 -5.29 -5.11
N MET A 112 -1.37 -5.26 -4.63
CA MET A 112 -1.71 -5.10 -3.21
C MET A 112 -1.58 -6.41 -2.41
N LEU A 113 -1.20 -7.51 -3.02
CA LEU A 113 -1.03 -8.78 -2.31
C LEU A 113 0.00 -8.62 -1.18
N GLY A 114 -0.40 -8.95 0.05
CA GLY A 114 0.41 -8.74 1.26
C GLY A 114 0.37 -7.30 1.80
N ALA A 115 -0.28 -6.37 1.11
CA ALA A 115 -0.40 -5.00 1.58
C ALA A 115 -1.35 -4.89 2.78
N THR A 116 -0.99 -4.02 3.70
CA THR A 116 -1.86 -3.61 4.81
C THR A 116 -2.79 -2.51 4.33
N ILE A 117 -4.09 -2.73 4.40
CA ILE A 117 -5.12 -1.79 3.95
C ILE A 117 -6.12 -1.47 5.06
N ASP A 118 -6.74 -0.31 4.97
CA ASP A 118 -7.86 0.08 5.83
C ASP A 118 -9.19 -0.33 5.18
N PHE A 119 -10.13 -0.80 5.99
CA PHE A 119 -11.48 -1.11 5.54
C PHE A 119 -12.50 -0.81 6.64
N ILE A 120 -13.76 -0.67 6.27
CA ILE A 120 -14.89 -0.60 7.18
C ILE A 120 -15.72 -1.87 6.97
N PRO A 121 -16.01 -2.66 8.02
CA PRO A 121 -16.95 -3.77 7.91
C PRO A 121 -18.33 -3.23 7.53
N ALA A 122 -18.88 -3.72 6.43
CA ALA A 122 -20.19 -3.29 5.92
C ALA A 122 -21.32 -4.17 6.44
N ALA A 123 -21.08 -5.49 6.47
CA ALA A 123 -22.02 -6.45 7.02
C ALA A 123 -21.28 -7.63 7.65
N VAL A 124 -21.78 -8.11 8.78
CA VAL A 124 -21.17 -9.19 9.56
C VAL A 124 -22.27 -10.18 9.94
N ASP A 125 -22.10 -11.43 9.57
CA ASP A 125 -22.92 -12.54 9.99
C ASP A 125 -22.13 -13.44 10.96
N ILE A 126 -22.38 -13.26 12.26
CA ILE A 126 -21.69 -14.00 13.31
C ILE A 126 -22.03 -15.50 13.25
N ARG A 127 -23.28 -15.85 12.88
CA ARG A 127 -23.74 -17.25 12.87
C ARG A 127 -23.03 -18.06 11.79
N ASN A 128 -22.91 -17.47 10.61
CA ASN A 128 -22.26 -18.11 9.46
C ASN A 128 -20.75 -17.75 9.35
N ARG A 129 -20.21 -17.02 10.34
CA ARG A 129 -18.80 -16.58 10.39
C ARG A 129 -18.36 -15.94 9.07
N ALA A 130 -19.19 -15.03 8.53
CA ALA A 130 -18.98 -14.35 7.27
C ALA A 130 -19.02 -12.84 7.46
N ALA A 131 -18.11 -12.13 6.77
CA ALA A 131 -18.07 -10.69 6.80
C ALA A 131 -17.72 -10.11 5.43
N VAL A 132 -18.34 -8.97 5.13
CA VAL A 132 -18.07 -8.16 3.95
C VAL A 132 -17.62 -6.78 4.41
N GLY A 133 -16.55 -6.28 3.79
CA GLY A 133 -15.99 -4.97 4.08
C GLY A 133 -15.98 -4.04 2.86
N SER A 134 -15.67 -2.77 3.10
CA SER A 134 -15.46 -1.76 2.07
C SER A 134 -14.18 -0.97 2.36
N ARG A 135 -13.19 -1.07 1.48
CA ARG A 135 -12.02 -0.20 1.49
C ARG A 135 -12.38 1.19 0.99
N LYS A 136 -13.22 1.29 -0.04
CA LYS A 136 -13.74 2.56 -0.59
C LYS A 136 -14.33 3.44 0.51
N ALA A 137 -15.18 2.88 1.38
CA ALA A 137 -15.77 3.62 2.50
C ALA A 137 -14.70 4.14 3.48
N ALA A 138 -13.69 3.34 3.81
CA ALA A 138 -12.59 3.76 4.68
C ALA A 138 -11.76 4.89 4.05
N MET A 139 -11.44 4.76 2.75
CA MET A 139 -10.71 5.79 2.00
C MET A 139 -11.47 7.12 2.00
N LEU A 140 -12.77 7.11 1.66
CA LEU A 140 -13.61 8.31 1.65
C LEU A 140 -13.73 8.95 3.03
N GLN A 141 -13.85 8.15 4.09
CA GLN A 141 -13.88 8.66 5.47
C GLN A 141 -12.55 9.34 5.84
N ARG A 142 -11.40 8.75 5.45
CA ARG A 142 -10.09 9.38 5.66
C ARG A 142 -9.93 10.66 4.85
N GLN A 143 -10.36 10.67 3.58
CA GLN A 143 -10.30 11.88 2.75
C GLN A 143 -11.10 13.02 3.37
N LYS A 144 -12.33 12.77 3.82
CA LYS A 144 -13.14 13.77 4.54
C LYS A 144 -12.44 14.30 5.78
N ARG A 145 -11.74 13.44 6.53
CA ARG A 145 -11.07 13.82 7.78
C ARG A 145 -9.78 14.61 7.55
N TYR A 146 -9.04 14.33 6.50
CA TYR A 146 -7.68 14.87 6.32
C TYR A 146 -7.57 15.86 5.17
N TYR A 147 -8.19 15.59 4.02
CA TYR A 147 -8.10 16.45 2.84
C TYR A 147 -9.16 17.55 2.87
N ALA A 148 -10.44 17.22 3.08
CA ALA A 148 -11.50 18.23 3.13
C ALA A 148 -11.33 19.23 4.27
N THR A 149 -10.62 18.87 5.34
CA THR A 149 -10.29 19.79 6.45
C THR A 149 -9.01 20.60 6.23
N GLY A 150 -8.34 20.43 5.08
CA GLY A 150 -7.08 21.13 4.77
C GLY A 150 -5.90 20.72 5.66
N ARG A 151 -5.96 19.56 6.35
CA ARG A 151 -4.84 19.06 7.16
C ARG A 151 -3.70 18.58 6.28
N VAL A 152 -4.01 17.98 5.12
CA VAL A 152 -3.01 17.60 4.12
C VAL A 152 -2.79 18.81 3.21
N LYS A 153 -1.57 19.35 3.23
CA LYS A 153 -1.16 20.52 2.43
C LYS A 153 0.30 20.38 2.01
N PRO A 154 0.73 21.05 0.94
CA PRO A 154 2.12 21.02 0.51
C PRO A 154 3.10 21.36 1.64
N GLY A 155 4.22 20.64 1.68
CA GLY A 155 5.30 20.82 2.65
C GLY A 155 5.23 19.95 3.90
N ILE A 156 4.08 19.38 4.26
CA ILE A 156 3.99 18.51 5.45
C ILE A 156 4.61 17.14 5.19
N LEU A 157 5.05 16.49 6.27
CA LEU A 157 5.46 15.10 6.28
C LEU A 157 4.27 14.23 6.67
N MET A 158 4.10 13.10 5.99
CA MET A 158 3.06 12.14 6.32
C MET A 158 3.57 10.70 6.19
N ALA A 159 3.06 9.83 7.04
CA ALA A 159 3.28 8.40 6.91
C ALA A 159 2.32 7.83 5.86
N CYS A 160 2.87 7.06 4.94
CA CYS A 160 2.15 6.39 3.86
C CYS A 160 2.42 4.89 3.92
N ARG A 161 1.45 4.08 3.52
CA ARG A 161 1.62 2.62 3.40
C ARG A 161 1.94 2.25 1.96
N VAL A 162 2.92 1.39 1.78
CA VAL A 162 3.27 0.85 0.47
C VAL A 162 2.26 -0.23 0.10
N LEU A 163 1.47 0.03 -0.93
CA LEU A 163 0.47 -0.91 -1.46
C LEU A 163 1.05 -1.86 -2.49
N GLY A 164 2.10 -1.44 -3.18
CA GLY A 164 2.75 -2.27 -4.17
C GLY A 164 3.99 -1.61 -4.75
N VAL A 165 4.96 -2.43 -5.11
CA VAL A 165 6.23 -1.99 -5.67
C VAL A 165 6.35 -2.49 -7.11
N GLY A 166 6.78 -1.61 -8.01
CA GLY A 166 7.15 -1.93 -9.38
C GLY A 166 8.54 -1.38 -9.67
N ASN A 167 9.10 -1.69 -10.83
CA ASN A 167 10.50 -1.35 -11.16
C ASN A 167 10.80 0.16 -11.09
N ASN A 168 9.89 0.99 -11.59
CA ASN A 168 10.10 2.45 -11.69
C ASN A 168 9.08 3.27 -10.87
N THR A 169 8.07 2.63 -10.33
CA THR A 169 7.01 3.28 -9.54
C THR A 169 6.61 2.40 -8.37
N MET A 170 6.26 3.01 -7.27
CA MET A 170 5.59 2.36 -6.15
C MET A 170 4.25 3.04 -5.90
N THR A 171 3.24 2.24 -5.57
CA THR A 171 1.93 2.75 -5.18
C THR A 171 1.86 2.83 -3.66
N VAL A 172 1.45 3.97 -3.14
CA VAL A 172 1.29 4.19 -1.70
C VAL A 172 -0.10 4.71 -1.38
N GLU A 173 -0.60 4.41 -0.20
CA GLU A 173 -1.80 5.00 0.37
C GLU A 173 -1.44 6.12 1.32
N ALA A 174 -1.97 7.30 1.04
CA ALA A 174 -1.78 8.53 1.79
C ALA A 174 -3.10 9.02 2.37
N CYS A 175 -3.45 8.58 3.58
CA CYS A 175 -4.70 8.99 4.27
C CYS A 175 -5.97 8.81 3.40
N GLY A 176 -6.10 7.68 2.71
CA GLY A 176 -7.26 7.34 1.88
C GLY A 176 -7.15 7.80 0.42
N VAL A 177 -5.99 8.24 -0.02
CA VAL A 177 -5.69 8.51 -1.43
C VAL A 177 -4.56 7.59 -1.89
N ASP A 178 -4.81 6.82 -2.94
CA ASP A 178 -3.79 6.02 -3.60
C ASP A 178 -3.02 6.90 -4.60
N THR A 179 -1.70 6.92 -4.50
CA THR A 179 -0.85 7.68 -5.41
C THR A 179 0.40 6.91 -5.78
N GLU A 180 0.98 7.26 -6.93
CA GLU A 180 2.23 6.67 -7.41
C GLU A 180 3.41 7.58 -7.09
N ILE A 181 4.47 7.00 -6.52
CA ILE A 181 5.76 7.65 -6.33
C ILE A 181 6.73 7.06 -7.35
N TYR A 182 7.28 7.92 -8.22
CA TYR A 182 8.27 7.53 -9.20
C TYR A 182 9.65 7.35 -8.56
N ALA A 183 10.49 6.48 -9.13
CA ALA A 183 11.85 6.19 -8.65
C ALA A 183 12.67 7.44 -8.33
N ARG A 184 12.57 8.49 -9.16
CA ARG A 184 13.25 9.78 -8.96
C ARG A 184 12.87 10.51 -7.65
N ASN A 185 11.73 10.15 -7.03
CA ASN A 185 11.21 10.75 -5.79
C ASN A 185 11.34 9.81 -4.58
N VAL A 186 11.98 8.64 -4.74
CA VAL A 186 12.14 7.65 -3.68
C VAL A 186 13.40 7.93 -2.86
N SER A 187 14.55 8.08 -3.51
CA SER A 187 15.83 8.27 -2.80
C SER A 187 16.70 9.34 -3.48
N TRP A 188 17.59 9.94 -2.69
CA TRP A 188 18.68 10.77 -3.16
C TRP A 188 19.84 9.93 -3.72
N GLU A 189 20.01 8.71 -3.19
CA GLU A 189 21.03 7.78 -3.65
C GLU A 189 20.55 7.02 -4.88
N TRP A 190 21.48 6.65 -5.75
CA TRP A 190 21.17 5.82 -6.89
C TRP A 190 20.86 4.38 -6.43
N PHE A 191 19.84 3.78 -7.01
CA PHE A 191 19.44 2.39 -6.82
C PHE A 191 18.97 1.80 -8.16
N SER A 192 19.03 0.48 -8.30
CA SER A 192 18.64 -0.22 -9.54
C SER A 192 17.15 -0.46 -9.63
N ASP A 193 16.54 -0.87 -8.52
CA ASP A 193 15.12 -1.19 -8.42
C ASP A 193 14.55 -0.65 -7.09
N ILE A 194 13.30 -0.18 -7.11
CA ILE A 194 12.61 0.27 -5.89
C ILE A 194 12.45 -0.89 -4.90
N ALA A 195 12.30 -2.12 -5.41
CA ALA A 195 12.18 -3.32 -4.59
C ALA A 195 13.43 -3.63 -3.73
N ASP A 196 14.59 -3.05 -4.07
CA ASP A 196 15.81 -3.13 -3.24
C ASP A 196 15.69 -2.28 -1.96
N LEU A 197 14.82 -1.26 -1.97
CA LEU A 197 14.66 -0.30 -0.87
C LEU A 197 13.38 -0.48 -0.09
N HIS A 198 12.29 -0.89 -0.74
CA HIS A 198 10.95 -0.94 -0.15
C HIS A 198 10.19 -2.18 -0.57
N SER A 199 9.37 -2.68 0.34
CA SER A 199 8.49 -3.83 0.13
C SER A 199 7.03 -3.46 0.30
N THR A 200 6.13 -4.26 -0.29
CA THR A 200 4.69 -4.12 -0.08
C THR A 200 4.36 -4.31 1.40
N GLY A 201 3.56 -3.41 1.96
CA GLY A 201 3.20 -3.38 3.38
C GLY A 201 4.08 -2.46 4.24
N ASP A 202 5.20 -1.95 3.72
CA ASP A 202 6.07 -1.02 4.45
C ASP A 202 5.34 0.30 4.78
N LEU A 203 5.78 0.94 5.86
CA LEU A 203 5.44 2.31 6.20
C LEU A 203 6.57 3.23 5.80
N VAL A 204 6.29 4.21 4.96
CA VAL A 204 7.25 5.21 4.50
C VAL A 204 6.80 6.61 4.89
N VAL A 205 7.77 7.48 5.18
CA VAL A 205 7.49 8.90 5.40
C VAL A 205 7.76 9.64 4.10
N ALA A 206 6.77 10.39 3.63
CA ALA A 206 6.89 11.20 2.43
C ALA A 206 6.50 12.65 2.71
N ARG A 207 7.11 13.58 1.98
CA ARG A 207 6.72 14.98 1.97
C ARG A 207 5.66 15.19 0.91
N VAL A 208 4.59 15.91 1.28
CA VAL A 208 3.56 16.34 0.35
C VAL A 208 4.11 17.45 -0.53
N MET A 209 4.18 17.20 -1.83
CA MET A 209 4.64 18.19 -2.82
C MET A 209 3.51 19.05 -3.32
N ASP A 210 2.38 18.42 -3.62
CA ASP A 210 1.18 19.08 -4.13
C ASP A 210 -0.08 18.30 -3.76
N VAL A 211 -1.20 19.01 -3.67
CA VAL A 211 -2.54 18.44 -3.42
C VAL A 211 -3.52 19.10 -4.38
N SER A 212 -4.24 18.30 -5.12
CA SER A 212 -5.30 18.77 -6.02
C SER A 212 -6.61 18.03 -5.76
N TYR A 213 -7.72 18.71 -6.04
CA TYR A 213 -9.06 18.16 -5.97
C TYR A 213 -9.74 18.32 -7.31
N ASN A 214 -10.26 17.24 -7.83
CA ASN A 214 -11.04 17.23 -9.07
C ASN A 214 -12.52 17.23 -8.72
N GLU A 215 -13.20 18.36 -8.94
CA GLU A 215 -14.63 18.55 -8.62
C GLU A 215 -15.56 17.65 -9.45
N GLU A 216 -15.20 17.37 -10.72
CA GLU A 216 -16.05 16.55 -11.61
C GLU A 216 -16.10 15.09 -11.17
N ARG A 217 -15.01 14.59 -10.58
CA ARG A 217 -14.88 13.19 -10.15
C ARG A 217 -14.97 12.99 -8.65
N ASP A 218 -15.05 14.08 -7.87
CA ASP A 218 -14.99 14.05 -6.40
C ASP A 218 -13.78 13.25 -5.87
N VAL A 219 -12.59 13.49 -6.45
CA VAL A 219 -11.37 12.73 -6.14
C VAL A 219 -10.23 13.68 -5.79
N TYR A 220 -9.58 13.42 -4.66
CA TYR A 220 -8.32 14.03 -4.28
C TYR A 220 -7.13 13.32 -4.96
N SER A 221 -6.16 14.10 -5.39
CA SER A 221 -4.86 13.62 -5.85
C SER A 221 -3.76 14.28 -5.03
N VAL A 222 -2.74 13.52 -4.70
CA VAL A 222 -1.60 14.00 -3.93
C VAL A 222 -0.30 13.59 -4.61
N ASN A 223 0.64 14.51 -4.71
CA ASN A 223 1.99 14.23 -5.19
C ASN A 223 2.95 14.15 -3.99
N LEU A 224 3.70 13.07 -3.92
CA LEU A 224 4.54 12.73 -2.77
C LEU A 224 5.99 12.52 -3.17
N SER A 225 6.90 12.83 -2.25
CA SER A 225 8.32 12.53 -2.41
C SER A 225 8.90 12.01 -1.09
N ILE A 226 9.45 10.79 -1.13
CA ILE A 226 10.13 10.18 0.03
C ILE A 226 11.48 10.85 0.22
N LYS A 227 12.23 11.10 -0.86
CA LYS A 227 13.54 11.75 -0.77
C LYS A 227 13.47 13.15 -0.14
N GLU A 228 12.43 13.93 -0.44
CA GLU A 228 12.24 15.26 0.13
C GLU A 228 11.79 15.22 1.61
N ALA A 229 11.47 14.05 2.16
CA ALA A 229 11.19 13.88 3.57
C ALA A 229 12.46 14.00 4.44
N SER A 230 13.63 13.74 3.85
CA SER A 230 14.95 13.93 4.45
C SER A 230 15.69 15.11 3.80
N GLU A 231 16.67 15.65 4.49
CA GLU A 231 17.55 16.64 3.88
C GLU A 231 18.39 15.99 2.78
N ASN A 232 18.63 16.78 1.71
CA ASN A 232 19.51 16.33 0.64
C ASN A 232 20.94 16.16 1.18
N PRO A 233 21.47 14.92 1.25
CA PRO A 233 22.80 14.67 1.80
C PRO A 233 23.91 15.33 0.97
N ASP A 234 23.64 15.58 -0.32
CA ASP A 234 24.62 16.19 -1.23
C ASP A 234 24.72 17.70 -1.04
N ARG A 235 23.73 18.37 -0.42
CA ARG A 235 23.71 19.83 -0.31
C ARG A 235 24.91 20.41 0.44
N ALA A 236 25.21 19.90 1.62
CA ALA A 236 26.37 20.34 2.42
C ALA A 236 27.70 19.88 1.82
N ALA A 237 27.68 18.79 1.05
CA ALA A 237 28.86 18.27 0.39
C ALA A 237 29.15 18.99 -0.94
N LEU A 238 28.13 19.48 -1.65
CA LEU A 238 28.28 20.29 -2.88
C LEU A 238 29.05 21.60 -2.59
N GLU A 239 28.85 22.21 -1.43
CA GLU A 239 29.56 23.43 -1.05
C GLU A 239 31.09 23.20 -0.91
N LYS A 240 31.54 21.95 -0.74
CA LYS A 240 32.94 21.55 -0.65
C LYS A 240 33.55 21.19 -2.01
N ILE A 241 32.77 21.16 -3.07
CA ILE A 241 33.24 20.83 -4.42
C ILE A 241 33.73 22.09 -5.12
N THR A 242 34.99 22.04 -5.52
CA THR A 242 35.62 23.10 -6.34
C THR A 242 35.64 22.66 -7.81
N PRO A 243 35.12 23.46 -8.76
CA PRO A 243 35.21 23.16 -10.16
C PRO A 243 36.65 22.91 -10.63
N ASN A 244 36.83 22.01 -11.58
CA ASN A 244 38.13 21.62 -12.15
C ASN A 244 39.11 20.95 -11.16
N SER A 245 38.64 20.45 -10.03
CA SER A 245 39.44 19.66 -9.09
C SER A 245 39.21 18.16 -9.29
N ASN A 246 40.19 17.35 -8.93
CA ASN A 246 40.11 15.90 -8.99
C ASN A 246 39.60 15.35 -7.67
N TYR A 247 38.61 14.43 -7.77
CA TYR A 247 38.01 13.76 -6.62
C TYR A 247 38.07 12.24 -6.79
N PHE A 248 38.28 11.54 -5.69
CA PHE A 248 38.15 10.09 -5.64
C PHE A 248 36.69 9.71 -5.39
N GLY A 249 36.23 8.63 -6.01
CA GLY A 249 34.90 8.12 -5.81
C GLY A 249 34.80 6.63 -6.13
N VAL A 250 33.71 6.02 -5.68
CA VAL A 250 33.36 4.62 -5.94
C VAL A 250 32.24 4.59 -6.96
N VAL A 251 32.37 3.75 -7.99
CA VAL A 251 31.31 3.52 -8.97
C VAL A 251 30.21 2.71 -8.28
N THR A 252 29.02 3.30 -8.16
CA THR A 252 27.85 2.68 -7.55
C THR A 252 26.92 2.00 -8.55
N GLY A 253 27.04 2.39 -9.82
CA GLY A 253 26.26 1.77 -10.89
C GLY A 253 26.74 2.18 -12.28
N VAL A 254 26.35 1.36 -13.28
CA VAL A 254 26.62 1.63 -14.71
C VAL A 254 25.35 1.37 -15.48
N LYS A 255 24.92 2.36 -16.28
CA LYS A 255 23.75 2.22 -17.15
C LYS A 255 23.98 3.05 -18.43
N ASP A 256 23.78 2.44 -19.60
CA ASP A 256 23.79 3.11 -20.90
C ASP A 256 25.03 4.02 -21.14
N ARG A 257 26.25 3.55 -20.80
CA ARG A 257 27.53 4.28 -20.89
C ARG A 257 27.66 5.44 -19.90
N VAL A 258 26.84 5.46 -18.87
CA VAL A 258 26.88 6.43 -17.78
C VAL A 258 27.37 5.74 -16.54
N PHE A 259 28.35 6.29 -15.87
CA PHE A 259 28.82 5.82 -14.55
C PHE A 259 28.24 6.71 -13.47
N PHE A 260 27.57 6.08 -12.50
CA PHE A 260 27.17 6.72 -11.26
C PHE A 260 28.29 6.53 -10.25
N VAL A 261 28.81 7.62 -9.72
CA VAL A 261 29.98 7.61 -8.85
C VAL A 261 29.64 8.34 -7.55
N ARG A 262 29.86 7.68 -6.42
CA ARG A 262 29.82 8.31 -5.11
C ARG A 262 31.19 8.86 -4.78
N LEU A 263 31.33 10.19 -4.73
CA LEU A 263 32.59 10.85 -4.38
C LEU A 263 32.87 10.72 -2.88
N GLN A 264 34.14 10.71 -2.49
CA GLN A 264 34.54 10.66 -1.07
C GLN A 264 33.99 11.81 -0.24
N VAL A 265 33.73 12.95 -0.88
CA VAL A 265 33.11 14.13 -0.24
C VAL A 265 31.62 13.96 0.03
N GLY A 266 31.03 12.80 -0.35
CA GLY A 266 29.63 12.48 -0.08
C GLY A 266 28.65 12.90 -1.18
N VAL A 267 29.12 13.34 -2.34
CA VAL A 267 28.28 13.77 -3.47
C VAL A 267 28.13 12.65 -4.50
N ASN A 268 26.94 12.49 -5.05
CA ASN A 268 26.68 11.63 -6.17
C ASN A 268 26.99 12.38 -7.47
N ALA A 269 27.90 11.84 -8.27
CA ALA A 269 28.32 12.39 -9.56
C ALA A 269 27.98 11.44 -10.69
N VAL A 270 27.82 12.01 -11.88
CA VAL A 270 27.58 11.25 -13.13
C VAL A 270 28.73 11.50 -14.06
N SER A 271 29.37 10.43 -14.53
CA SER A 271 30.43 10.51 -15.53
C SER A 271 29.94 9.88 -16.83
N TYR A 272 30.03 10.64 -17.91
CA TYR A 272 29.77 10.17 -19.27
C TYR A 272 31.09 9.73 -19.89
N THR A 273 31.19 8.47 -20.33
CA THR A 273 32.33 8.03 -21.10
C THR A 273 32.15 8.48 -22.55
N HIS A 274 32.66 9.64 -22.87
CA HIS A 274 33.07 9.91 -24.24
C HIS A 274 34.41 9.21 -24.48
N LEU A 275 34.41 8.11 -25.23
CA LEU A 275 35.61 7.55 -25.80
C LEU A 275 36.10 8.58 -26.87
N THR A 276 36.81 9.59 -26.45
CA THR A 276 37.71 10.28 -27.34
C THR A 276 38.87 9.33 -27.56
N LEU A 277 38.87 8.66 -28.74
CA LEU A 277 40.06 7.98 -29.21
C LEU A 277 41.18 9.05 -29.27
N PRO A 278 42.35 8.77 -28.65
CA PRO A 278 43.47 9.68 -28.83
C PRO A 278 43.79 9.74 -30.33
N THR A 279 43.65 10.92 -30.87
CA THR A 279 44.18 11.17 -32.23
C THR A 279 45.68 11.07 -32.13
N ILE A 280 46.26 9.99 -32.66
CA ILE A 280 47.69 9.85 -32.83
C ILE A 280 48.06 10.83 -33.94
N ALA A 281 48.79 11.89 -33.60
CA ALA A 281 49.43 12.80 -34.54
C ALA A 281 50.72 12.16 -35.03
#